data_3fcda41f02c36bf68d8d929fea8c66f2
#
_entry.id   3fcda41f02c36bf68d8d929fea8c66f2
#
_cell.length_a   1.000
_cell.length_b   1.000
_cell.length_c   1.000
_cell.angle_alpha   90.00
_cell.angle_beta   90.00
_cell.angle_gamma   90.00
#
_symmetry.space_group_name_H-M   'P 1'
#
loop_
_entity.id
_entity.type
_entity.pdbx_description
1 polymer ?
#
loop_
_entity_poly.entity_id
_entity_poly.type
_entity_poly.pdbx_seq_one_letter_code
_entity_poly.pdbx_strand_id
1 'polypeptide(L)'
;MLHIRKQAAQRASAPSLRSATAPQPRTRPAGLQLIGVAVLAASLAFVSACGGSDDQGGSTPAANGSASSEDLLGPIAKATGAPVKIGVITDGASPIADHRNDNRVAEATVKWLNEHKSGLGGHPIELTICETLGDPSKATDCGNELVDEGVVAALIGTSAVIESAWKPLNEAHIPVMLYGSDHPELLASPTTFSLGNPTWSVIDMPIQVAKDKGNKKVTAIVIDVPAALHSAQEVAPPLFQKAGIGYELLRIAPGTADMTPQMQQIVGNGSDQVSIIGNDSFCISAINGLRAVGFTGTISAISQCITDATRKAVPGSTLEGMVVSATAPLGPDSPSMRLYTQVAETYGKDIDLSFQDGMIMFMITAGFQKAVENISGDITPATIASTIKAMEETDLPGGGGIKYRCNGEAIPAAPAVCVLGGLATTLDSKGQPAAYKVLGNTPIAG
;
A
#
# COMPACT_ATOMS: atom_id res chain seq x y z
N MET A 1 -21.87 62.93 0.87
CA MET A 1 -23.31 62.66 0.86
C MET A 1 -23.47 61.17 0.63
N LEU A 2 -23.50 60.41 1.65
CA LEU A 2 -24.57 59.95 2.54
C LEU A 2 -25.70 59.26 1.76
N HIS A 3 -25.77 57.92 1.80
CA HIS A 3 -27.01 57.20 2.10
C HIS A 3 -26.71 55.77 2.56
N ILE A 4 -26.84 55.56 3.85
CA ILE A 4 -26.89 54.26 4.54
C ILE A 4 -28.30 53.70 4.34
N ARG A 5 -28.43 52.47 3.90
CA ARG A 5 -29.66 51.69 4.09
C ARG A 5 -29.36 50.40 4.90
N LYS A 6 -29.87 50.47 6.15
CA LYS A 6 -30.07 49.30 7.02
C LYS A 6 -31.14 48.40 6.41
N GLN A 7 -30.91 47.11 6.31
CA GLN A 7 -31.97 46.12 6.18
C GLN A 7 -31.93 45.17 7.38
N ALA A 8 -33.10 45.00 7.94
CA ALA A 8 -33.41 44.29 9.18
C ALA A 8 -33.35 42.79 9.04
N ALA A 9 -32.87 42.13 10.11
CA ALA A 9 -32.89 40.69 10.30
C ALA A 9 -34.34 40.21 10.51
N GLN A 10 -34.77 39.27 9.67
CA GLN A 10 -35.91 38.40 9.94
C GLN A 10 -35.47 37.09 10.52
N ARG A 11 -35.81 36.85 11.77
CA ARG A 11 -35.70 35.55 12.45
C ARG A 11 -36.75 34.61 11.88
N ALA A 12 -36.33 33.51 11.27
CA ALA A 12 -37.20 32.37 10.97
C ALA A 12 -37.04 31.31 12.07
N SER A 13 -38.16 30.97 12.67
CA SER A 13 -38.33 29.99 13.74
C SER A 13 -38.19 28.56 13.18
N ALA A 14 -37.39 27.73 13.82
CA ALA A 14 -37.27 26.32 13.50
C ALA A 14 -38.44 25.50 14.10
N PRO A 15 -38.97 24.48 13.41
CA PRO A 15 -39.94 23.57 13.99
C PRO A 15 -39.26 22.45 14.80
N SER A 16 -39.85 22.20 15.97
CA SER A 16 -39.48 21.15 16.92
C SER A 16 -39.66 19.75 16.31
N LEU A 17 -38.61 18.95 16.29
CA LEU A 17 -38.65 17.50 15.97
C LEU A 17 -39.14 16.73 17.20
N ARG A 18 -40.23 15.98 17.02
CA ARG A 18 -40.79 15.04 17.99
C ARG A 18 -39.85 13.82 18.07
N SER A 19 -39.58 13.40 19.31
CA SER A 19 -38.91 12.16 19.67
C SER A 19 -39.63 10.95 19.13
N ALA A 20 -38.98 10.15 18.30
CA ALA A 20 -39.42 8.80 17.95
C ALA A 20 -38.73 7.78 18.86
N THR A 21 -39.56 7.05 19.59
CA THR A 21 -39.19 5.99 20.53
C THR A 21 -38.63 4.79 19.76
N ALA A 22 -37.45 4.28 20.12
CA ALA A 22 -36.85 3.07 19.58
C ALA A 22 -37.57 1.80 20.11
N PRO A 23 -37.72 0.74 19.31
CA PRO A 23 -38.26 -0.55 19.80
C PRO A 23 -37.17 -1.36 20.51
N GLN A 24 -37.54 -1.91 21.67
CA GLN A 24 -36.72 -2.82 22.47
C GLN A 24 -36.61 -4.23 21.81
N PRO A 25 -35.49 -4.95 21.99
CA PRO A 25 -35.34 -6.32 21.51
C PRO A 25 -36.05 -7.31 22.45
N ARG A 26 -36.83 -8.21 21.87
CA ARG A 26 -37.49 -9.32 22.54
C ARG A 26 -36.49 -10.43 22.86
N THR A 27 -36.35 -10.76 24.12
CA THR A 27 -35.69 -11.96 24.63
C THR A 27 -36.47 -13.22 24.29
N ARG A 28 -35.80 -14.25 23.76
CA ARG A 28 -36.34 -15.63 23.67
C ARG A 28 -35.63 -16.50 24.71
N PRO A 29 -36.32 -17.44 25.34
CA PRO A 29 -35.80 -18.26 26.42
C PRO A 29 -34.95 -19.45 25.91
N ALA A 30 -33.98 -19.82 26.72
CA ALA A 30 -33.11 -20.97 26.56
C ALA A 30 -33.90 -22.28 26.70
N GLY A 31 -33.74 -23.19 25.75
CA GLY A 31 -34.14 -24.58 25.84
C GLY A 31 -32.91 -25.46 26.09
N LEU A 32 -32.89 -26.07 27.26
CA LEU A 32 -31.93 -27.08 27.70
C LEU A 32 -32.29 -28.41 27.02
N GLN A 33 -31.33 -29.05 26.32
CA GLN A 33 -31.38 -30.49 26.07
C GLN A 33 -29.99 -31.10 26.27
N LEU A 34 -29.92 -31.86 27.35
CA LEU A 34 -28.91 -32.87 27.70
C LEU A 34 -29.26 -34.19 27.01
N ILE A 35 -28.30 -34.91 26.46
CA ILE A 35 -28.19 -36.37 26.20
C ILE A 35 -26.88 -36.47 25.36
N GLY A 36 -25.87 -37.28 25.55
CA GLY A 36 -25.62 -38.45 26.36
C GLY A 36 -24.27 -38.99 25.92
N VAL A 37 -23.55 -39.52 26.86
CA VAL A 37 -22.23 -40.14 26.84
C VAL A 37 -22.19 -41.37 25.93
N ALA A 38 -21.12 -41.57 25.15
CA ALA A 38 -20.61 -42.90 24.83
C ALA A 38 -19.10 -42.85 24.59
N VAL A 39 -18.40 -43.41 25.56
CA VAL A 39 -16.98 -43.78 25.54
C VAL A 39 -16.84 -45.10 24.76
N LEU A 40 -15.85 -45.18 23.86
CA LEU A 40 -15.28 -46.45 23.44
C LEU A 40 -13.80 -46.27 23.13
N ALA A 41 -13.00 -46.77 24.04
CA ALA A 41 -11.56 -47.03 23.88
C ALA A 41 -11.37 -48.35 23.13
N ALA A 42 -10.43 -48.42 22.21
CA ALA A 42 -9.84 -49.65 21.74
C ALA A 42 -8.36 -49.45 21.40
N SER A 43 -7.51 -49.94 22.23
CA SER A 43 -6.07 -50.17 22.05
C SER A 43 -5.84 -51.46 21.28
N LEU A 44 -4.74 -51.52 20.54
CA LEU A 44 -3.91 -52.73 20.22
C LEU A 44 -2.83 -52.26 19.25
N ALA A 45 -1.58 -52.13 19.62
CA ALA A 45 -0.47 -53.03 19.88
C ALA A 45 0.15 -53.72 18.66
N PHE A 46 1.41 -53.35 18.41
CA PHE A 46 2.58 -54.08 17.90
C PHE A 46 2.45 -55.16 16.80
N VAL A 47 3.30 -55.00 15.77
CA VAL A 47 4.27 -56.03 15.38
C VAL A 47 5.45 -55.40 14.63
N SER A 48 6.67 -55.67 15.12
CA SER A 48 7.95 -55.53 14.43
C SER A 48 8.19 -56.73 13.53
N ALA A 49 8.71 -56.52 12.33
CA ALA A 49 9.44 -57.52 11.60
C ALA A 49 10.56 -56.89 10.76
N CYS A 50 11.80 -57.26 11.06
CA CYS A 50 13.00 -57.05 10.22
C CYS A 50 13.01 -58.02 9.05
N GLY A 51 13.63 -57.60 7.92
CA GLY A 51 14.02 -58.49 6.84
C GLY A 51 14.31 -57.77 5.52
N GLY A 52 15.43 -57.58 5.16
CA GLY A 52 16.54 -57.44 4.31
C GLY A 52 16.35 -57.33 2.80
N SER A 53 17.24 -56.52 2.22
CA SER A 53 17.95 -56.63 0.92
C SER A 53 17.31 -56.13 -0.38
N ASP A 54 17.95 -55.08 -0.90
CA ASP A 54 18.31 -54.79 -2.29
C ASP A 54 17.20 -54.58 -3.37
N ASP A 55 17.01 -53.40 -3.91
CA ASP A 55 17.58 -52.98 -5.17
C ASP A 55 17.17 -51.50 -5.54
N GLN A 56 17.96 -50.89 -6.43
CA GLN A 56 18.03 -49.54 -6.89
C GLN A 56 16.75 -48.98 -7.54
N GLY A 57 16.42 -47.74 -7.25
CA GLY A 57 15.44 -46.96 -8.00
C GLY A 57 15.31 -45.57 -7.42
N GLY A 58 16.15 -44.62 -7.87
CA GLY A 58 16.11 -43.25 -7.42
C GLY A 58 14.77 -42.57 -7.71
N SER A 59 14.10 -42.18 -6.66
CA SER A 59 13.02 -41.19 -6.68
C SER A 59 13.32 -40.22 -5.56
N THR A 60 13.77 -39.04 -5.95
CA THR A 60 13.91 -37.89 -5.05
C THR A 60 12.54 -37.58 -4.44
N PRO A 61 12.37 -37.60 -3.13
CA PRO A 61 11.15 -37.05 -2.54
C PRO A 61 11.16 -35.53 -2.76
N ALA A 62 10.15 -35.00 -3.46
CA ALA A 62 9.85 -33.61 -3.44
C ALA A 62 9.63 -33.25 -1.97
N ALA A 63 10.55 -32.49 -1.41
CA ALA A 63 10.40 -31.88 -0.10
C ALA A 63 9.28 -30.81 -0.20
N ASN A 64 8.04 -31.22 0.05
CA ASN A 64 7.00 -30.31 0.52
C ASN A 64 7.33 -29.96 1.98
N GLY A 65 8.37 -29.16 2.17
CA GLY A 65 8.64 -28.51 3.44
C GLY A 65 7.68 -27.34 3.56
N SER A 66 6.62 -27.49 4.33
CA SER A 66 6.00 -26.33 4.98
C SER A 66 7.13 -25.69 5.80
N ALA A 67 7.61 -24.50 5.39
CA ALA A 67 8.59 -23.75 6.15
C ALA A 67 8.01 -23.57 7.57
N SER A 68 8.80 -23.93 8.59
CA SER A 68 8.40 -23.70 9.97
C SER A 68 8.28 -22.19 10.19
N SER A 69 7.39 -21.75 11.09
CA SER A 69 7.18 -20.33 11.37
C SER A 69 8.46 -19.61 11.84
N GLU A 70 9.40 -20.35 12.42
CA GLU A 70 10.71 -19.81 12.86
C GLU A 70 11.61 -19.43 11.68
N ASP A 71 11.52 -20.12 10.53
CA ASP A 71 12.34 -19.83 9.35
C ASP A 71 11.99 -18.49 8.69
N LEU A 72 10.75 -18.02 8.83
CA LEU A 72 10.31 -16.74 8.25
C LEU A 72 10.84 -15.53 9.02
N LEU A 73 10.95 -15.62 10.35
CA LEU A 73 11.48 -14.53 11.18
C LEU A 73 13.01 -14.43 11.07
N GLY A 74 13.66 -15.52 10.67
CA GLY A 74 15.11 -15.65 10.63
C GLY A 74 15.73 -15.95 12.00
N PRO A 75 17.06 -16.12 12.07
CA PRO A 75 17.75 -16.44 13.31
C PRO A 75 17.67 -15.29 14.32
N ILE A 76 17.75 -15.63 15.61
CA ILE A 76 17.85 -14.64 16.68
C ILE A 76 19.18 -13.88 16.55
N ALA A 77 19.10 -12.57 16.48
CA ALA A 77 20.22 -11.63 16.40
C ALA A 77 19.83 -10.35 17.15
N LYS A 78 19.88 -10.41 18.49
CA LYS A 78 19.43 -9.33 19.37
C LYS A 78 20.32 -8.11 19.30
N ALA A 79 19.68 -6.94 19.20
CA ALA A 79 20.33 -5.66 19.46
C ALA A 79 20.66 -5.51 20.95
N THR A 80 21.89 -5.10 21.29
CA THR A 80 22.37 -5.02 22.69
C THR A 80 23.02 -3.67 23.04
N GLY A 81 23.16 -2.78 22.08
CA GLY A 81 23.71 -1.42 22.26
C GLY A 81 22.76 -0.49 23.04
N ALA A 82 23.13 0.78 23.16
CA ALA A 82 22.23 1.80 23.66
C ALA A 82 21.07 2.03 22.69
N PRO A 83 19.81 2.23 23.14
CA PRO A 83 18.69 2.48 22.25
C PRO A 83 18.87 3.70 21.35
N VAL A 84 18.30 3.65 20.15
CA VAL A 84 18.27 4.75 19.19
C VAL A 84 16.79 5.10 18.89
N LYS A 85 16.47 6.39 19.03
CA LYS A 85 15.10 6.88 18.82
C LYS A 85 14.79 7.07 17.35
N ILE A 86 13.69 6.47 16.89
CA ILE A 86 13.09 6.65 15.57
C ILE A 86 11.68 7.19 15.72
N GLY A 87 11.36 8.27 15.01
CA GLY A 87 10.02 8.83 14.99
C GLY A 87 9.07 8.02 14.11
N VAL A 88 7.80 7.95 14.50
CA VAL A 88 6.70 7.45 13.67
C VAL A 88 5.58 8.47 13.69
N ILE A 89 5.11 8.87 12.51
CA ILE A 89 3.95 9.76 12.35
C ILE A 89 2.89 9.05 11.53
N THR A 90 1.65 9.04 12.04
CA THR A 90 0.45 8.55 11.36
C THR A 90 -0.73 9.46 11.68
N ASP A 91 -1.85 9.31 10.99
CA ASP A 91 -3.07 10.03 11.37
C ASP A 91 -3.73 9.44 12.63
N GLY A 92 -3.35 8.22 13.05
CA GLY A 92 -3.96 7.61 14.22
C GLY A 92 -5.48 7.48 14.07
N ALA A 93 -6.24 7.84 15.10
CA ALA A 93 -7.70 7.84 15.07
C ALA A 93 -8.22 9.20 14.56
N SER A 94 -8.22 9.40 13.24
CA SER A 94 -8.74 10.61 12.62
C SER A 94 -10.28 10.58 12.46
N PRO A 95 -10.94 11.72 12.24
CA PRO A 95 -12.37 11.75 11.96
C PRO A 95 -12.78 11.07 10.66
N ILE A 96 -11.82 10.82 9.75
CA ILE A 96 -12.07 10.23 8.42
C ILE A 96 -11.82 8.73 8.45
N ALA A 97 -10.76 8.27 9.14
CA ALA A 97 -10.36 6.88 9.20
C ALA A 97 -9.56 6.57 10.48
N ASP A 98 -9.52 5.29 10.86
CA ASP A 98 -8.72 4.81 11.98
C ASP A 98 -7.45 4.12 11.47
N HIS A 99 -6.32 4.81 11.56
CA HIS A 99 -4.99 4.34 11.17
C HIS A 99 -4.12 3.86 12.35
N ARG A 100 -4.70 3.63 13.54
CA ARG A 100 -3.95 3.10 14.70
C ARG A 100 -3.38 1.70 14.45
N ASN A 101 -3.86 1.01 13.42
CA ASN A 101 -3.25 -0.25 12.97
C ASN A 101 -1.79 -0.05 12.55
N ASP A 102 -1.46 1.07 11.91
CA ASP A 102 -0.10 1.39 11.47
C ASP A 102 0.86 1.46 12.66
N ASN A 103 0.44 2.13 13.75
CA ASN A 103 1.24 2.24 14.96
C ASN A 103 1.55 0.86 15.56
N ARG A 104 0.53 -0.01 15.67
CA ARG A 104 0.70 -1.38 16.18
C ARG A 104 1.62 -2.22 15.30
N VAL A 105 1.54 -2.03 13.98
CA VAL A 105 2.42 -2.71 13.03
C VAL A 105 3.86 -2.21 13.15
N ALA A 106 4.08 -0.90 13.27
CA ALA A 106 5.41 -0.34 13.50
C ALA A 106 6.06 -0.92 14.76
N GLU A 107 5.30 -0.95 15.89
CA GLU A 107 5.76 -1.54 17.16
C GLU A 107 6.11 -3.02 17.02
N ALA A 108 5.26 -3.82 16.38
CA ALA A 108 5.49 -5.25 16.17
C ALA A 108 6.72 -5.48 15.27
N THR A 109 6.84 -4.70 14.20
CA THR A 109 7.97 -4.79 13.27
C THR A 109 9.28 -4.43 13.97
N VAL A 110 9.30 -3.37 14.78
CA VAL A 110 10.51 -2.98 15.53
C VAL A 110 10.92 -4.04 16.57
N LYS A 111 9.99 -4.69 17.26
CA LYS A 111 10.31 -5.81 18.14
C LYS A 111 11.01 -6.95 17.39
N TRP A 112 10.47 -7.33 16.22
CA TRP A 112 11.09 -8.32 15.35
C TRP A 112 12.49 -7.87 14.88
N LEU A 113 12.64 -6.63 14.43
CA LEU A 113 13.92 -6.09 13.98
C LEU A 113 14.98 -6.08 15.11
N ASN A 114 14.58 -5.71 16.31
CA ASN A 114 15.45 -5.70 17.47
C ASN A 114 15.88 -7.11 17.91
N GLU A 115 15.05 -8.11 17.68
CA GLU A 115 15.32 -9.50 18.10
C GLU A 115 16.02 -10.33 17.00
N HIS A 116 15.69 -10.08 15.72
CA HIS A 116 16.18 -10.92 14.62
C HIS A 116 17.10 -10.20 13.63
N LYS A 117 17.20 -8.87 13.67
CA LYS A 117 17.97 -8.06 12.72
C LYS A 117 18.98 -7.14 13.39
N SER A 118 19.27 -7.35 14.67
CA SER A 118 20.20 -6.52 15.45
C SER A 118 19.85 -5.03 15.49
N GLY A 119 18.57 -4.67 15.29
CA GLY A 119 18.12 -3.28 15.28
C GLY A 119 18.82 -2.41 14.24
N LEU A 120 19.42 -1.30 14.65
CA LEU A 120 20.27 -0.42 13.82
C LEU A 120 21.73 -0.56 14.26
N GLY A 121 22.54 -1.25 13.45
CA GLY A 121 23.98 -1.41 13.75
C GLY A 121 24.26 -2.02 15.14
N GLY A 122 23.39 -2.88 15.65
CA GLY A 122 23.50 -3.48 16.98
C GLY A 122 22.78 -2.71 18.11
N HIS A 123 22.14 -1.58 17.77
CA HIS A 123 21.38 -0.74 18.71
C HIS A 123 19.88 -1.01 18.62
N PRO A 124 19.16 -1.25 19.72
CA PRO A 124 17.71 -1.39 19.72
C PRO A 124 17.05 -0.11 19.19
N ILE A 125 16.06 -0.28 18.32
CA ILE A 125 15.18 0.80 17.90
C ILE A 125 14.16 1.05 19.01
N GLU A 126 14.01 2.31 19.42
CA GLU A 126 12.95 2.81 20.29
C GLU A 126 12.07 3.78 19.50
N LEU A 127 10.75 3.55 19.49
CA LEU A 127 9.81 4.37 18.72
C LEU A 127 9.28 5.53 19.57
N THR A 128 9.30 6.74 18.96
CA THR A 128 8.50 7.89 19.41
C THR A 128 7.36 8.08 18.42
N ILE A 129 6.12 7.78 18.85
CA ILE A 129 4.95 7.79 17.96
C ILE A 129 4.12 9.05 18.21
N CYS A 130 3.80 9.80 17.15
CA CYS A 130 2.92 10.96 17.19
C CYS A 130 1.76 10.80 16.19
N GLU A 131 0.52 11.05 16.66
CA GLU A 131 -0.69 10.98 15.85
C GLU A 131 -1.18 12.37 15.46
N THR A 132 -1.27 12.65 14.17
CA THR A 132 -1.68 13.96 13.62
C THR A 132 -3.20 14.18 13.71
N LEU A 133 -3.98 13.12 13.82
CA LEU A 133 -5.44 13.08 13.74
C LEU A 133 -5.99 13.69 12.44
N GLY A 134 -5.19 13.73 11.37
CA GLY A 134 -5.52 14.36 10.10
C GLY A 134 -5.58 15.90 10.16
N ASP A 135 -5.00 16.51 11.19
CA ASP A 135 -4.97 17.97 11.39
C ASP A 135 -3.58 18.52 11.03
N PRO A 136 -3.48 19.49 10.07
CA PRO A 136 -2.19 20.04 9.64
C PRO A 136 -1.38 20.71 10.76
N SER A 137 -2.04 21.34 11.74
CA SER A 137 -1.35 21.98 12.85
C SER A 137 -0.74 20.95 13.78
N LYS A 138 -1.50 19.90 14.12
CA LYS A 138 -0.97 18.75 14.88
C LYS A 138 0.14 18.02 14.14
N ALA A 139 0.03 17.91 12.83
CA ALA A 139 1.08 17.31 12.02
C ALA A 139 2.40 18.09 12.12
N THR A 140 2.31 19.43 12.09
CA THR A 140 3.47 20.30 12.32
C THR A 140 4.01 20.15 13.75
N ASP A 141 3.12 20.06 14.74
CA ASP A 141 3.50 19.82 16.14
C ASP A 141 4.20 18.45 16.28
N CYS A 142 3.70 17.39 15.64
CA CYS A 142 4.35 16.08 15.62
C CYS A 142 5.77 16.15 15.03
N GLY A 143 5.94 16.84 13.91
CA GLY A 143 7.28 17.02 13.31
C GLY A 143 8.25 17.73 14.27
N ASN A 144 7.81 18.82 14.93
CA ASN A 144 8.62 19.54 15.91
C ASN A 144 8.92 18.69 17.15
N GLU A 145 7.92 17.97 17.69
CA GLU A 145 8.10 17.06 18.83
C GLU A 145 9.18 16.02 18.56
N LEU A 146 9.18 15.40 17.38
CA LEU A 146 10.21 14.43 17.02
C LEU A 146 11.60 15.05 16.90
N VAL A 147 11.70 16.30 16.42
CA VAL A 147 12.97 17.06 16.41
C VAL A 147 13.45 17.28 17.84
N ASP A 148 12.59 17.76 18.73
CA ASP A 148 12.91 18.04 20.14
C ASP A 148 13.28 16.77 20.92
N GLU A 149 12.64 15.64 20.62
CA GLU A 149 12.96 14.32 21.20
C GLU A 149 14.31 13.76 20.69
N GLY A 150 14.90 14.37 19.69
CA GLY A 150 16.20 13.99 19.15
C GLY A 150 16.18 12.67 18.39
N VAL A 151 15.10 12.39 17.63
CA VAL A 151 15.05 11.21 16.76
C VAL A 151 16.10 11.33 15.66
N VAL A 152 16.71 10.21 15.26
CA VAL A 152 17.73 10.19 14.21
C VAL A 152 17.17 9.95 12.82
N ALA A 153 15.93 9.51 12.73
CA ALA A 153 15.13 9.38 11.50
C ALA A 153 13.65 9.37 11.85
N ALA A 154 12.78 9.60 10.86
CA ALA A 154 11.34 9.48 11.02
C ALA A 154 10.73 8.61 9.92
N LEU A 155 9.70 7.84 10.28
CA LEU A 155 8.89 7.02 9.40
C LEU A 155 7.50 7.62 9.34
N ILE A 156 7.02 7.98 8.16
CA ILE A 156 5.66 8.52 8.00
C ILE A 156 4.80 7.43 7.37
N GLY A 157 3.84 6.92 8.16
CA GLY A 157 2.82 5.97 7.72
C GLY A 157 1.68 6.67 6.98
N THR A 158 0.47 6.13 7.11
CA THR A 158 -0.70 6.72 6.45
C THR A 158 -1.10 8.04 7.11
N SER A 159 -1.06 9.11 6.34
CA SER A 159 -1.47 10.44 6.78
C SER A 159 -1.99 11.29 5.63
N ALA A 160 -3.09 12.01 5.86
CA ALA A 160 -3.64 12.99 4.93
C ALA A 160 -2.87 14.32 4.93
N VAL A 161 -1.95 14.52 5.90
CA VAL A 161 -1.25 15.77 6.17
C VAL A 161 0.27 15.62 6.19
N ILE A 162 0.78 14.71 5.33
CA ILE A 162 2.21 14.33 5.24
C ILE A 162 3.13 15.55 5.15
N GLU A 163 2.79 16.53 4.30
CA GLU A 163 3.62 17.72 4.07
C GLU A 163 3.84 18.52 5.37
N SER A 164 2.78 18.72 6.14
CA SER A 164 2.84 19.47 7.39
C SER A 164 3.71 18.76 8.45
N ALA A 165 3.65 17.43 8.50
CA ALA A 165 4.47 16.62 9.38
C ALA A 165 5.94 16.57 8.93
N TRP A 166 6.17 16.48 7.62
CA TRP A 166 7.49 16.34 7.01
C TRP A 166 8.33 17.63 7.11
N LYS A 167 7.71 18.79 6.98
CA LYS A 167 8.42 20.08 6.87
C LYS A 167 9.39 20.37 8.03
N PRO A 168 8.98 20.29 9.32
CA PRO A 168 9.93 20.48 10.43
C PRO A 168 11.09 19.48 10.43
N LEU A 169 10.84 18.23 10.08
CA LEU A 169 11.85 17.19 9.99
C LEU A 169 12.88 17.50 8.90
N ASN A 170 12.39 17.93 7.72
CA ASN A 170 13.25 18.33 6.61
C ASN A 170 14.10 19.56 6.92
N GLU A 171 13.54 20.57 7.58
CA GLU A 171 14.27 21.75 8.05
C GLU A 171 15.36 21.40 9.07
N ALA A 172 15.11 20.39 9.92
CA ALA A 172 16.10 19.85 10.87
C ALA A 172 17.07 18.82 10.24
N HIS A 173 16.97 18.55 8.93
CA HIS A 173 17.76 17.55 8.21
C HIS A 173 17.62 16.11 8.77
N ILE A 174 16.50 15.79 9.38
CA ILE A 174 16.19 14.44 9.84
C ILE A 174 15.74 13.61 8.64
N PRO A 175 16.35 12.44 8.36
CA PRO A 175 15.93 11.56 7.29
C PRO A 175 14.51 11.08 7.49
N VAL A 176 13.69 11.15 6.43
CA VAL A 176 12.31 10.69 6.44
C VAL A 176 12.13 9.57 5.43
N MET A 177 11.57 8.44 5.86
CA MET A 177 11.14 7.38 4.95
C MET A 177 9.61 7.25 4.98
N LEU A 178 9.01 7.12 3.80
CA LEU A 178 7.57 6.99 3.62
C LEU A 178 7.27 6.11 2.39
N TYR A 179 6.02 5.68 2.25
CA TYR A 179 5.69 4.88 1.07
C TYR A 179 5.59 5.73 -0.20
N GLY A 180 4.93 6.87 -0.15
CA GLY A 180 4.78 7.73 -1.32
C GLY A 180 4.15 9.08 -1.00
N SER A 181 4.42 10.03 -1.88
CA SER A 181 3.83 11.37 -1.91
C SER A 181 3.88 11.87 -3.35
N ASP A 182 3.00 12.78 -3.71
CA ASP A 182 3.02 13.53 -4.97
C ASP A 182 3.51 14.99 -4.78
N HIS A 183 3.90 15.33 -3.55
CA HIS A 183 4.33 16.69 -3.21
C HIS A 183 5.74 16.99 -3.75
N PRO A 184 5.91 17.99 -4.66
CA PRO A 184 7.17 18.21 -5.37
C PRO A 184 8.37 18.54 -4.46
N GLU A 185 8.17 19.33 -3.40
CA GLU A 185 9.26 19.69 -2.48
C GLU A 185 9.76 18.47 -1.71
N LEU A 186 8.85 17.60 -1.27
CA LEU A 186 9.17 16.36 -0.59
C LEU A 186 9.93 15.41 -1.52
N LEU A 187 9.49 15.27 -2.78
CA LEU A 187 10.14 14.43 -3.77
C LEU A 187 11.51 14.96 -4.21
N ALA A 188 11.75 16.28 -4.09
CA ALA A 188 13.03 16.92 -4.38
C ALA A 188 14.01 16.89 -3.19
N SER A 189 13.54 16.54 -1.98
CA SER A 189 14.36 16.59 -0.77
C SER A 189 15.47 15.53 -0.78
N PRO A 190 16.70 15.88 -0.43
CA PRO A 190 17.83 14.94 -0.36
C PRO A 190 17.84 14.07 0.91
N THR A 191 16.94 14.34 1.86
CA THR A 191 16.80 13.59 3.11
C THR A 191 15.48 12.83 3.20
N THR A 192 14.72 12.79 2.11
CA THR A 192 13.49 12.03 2.01
C THR A 192 13.67 10.81 1.11
N PHE A 193 13.05 9.69 1.49
CA PHE A 193 13.15 8.40 0.82
C PHE A 193 11.76 7.80 0.64
N SER A 194 11.30 7.75 -0.61
CA SER A 194 9.98 7.24 -0.99
C SER A 194 10.09 5.83 -1.55
N LEU A 195 9.40 4.87 -0.91
CA LEU A 195 9.38 3.46 -1.31
C LEU A 195 8.32 3.14 -2.37
N GLY A 196 7.57 4.13 -2.83
CA GLY A 196 6.60 4.02 -3.91
C GLY A 196 6.92 4.97 -5.05
N ASN A 197 6.62 4.54 -6.27
CA ASN A 197 6.69 5.39 -7.45
C ASN A 197 5.37 6.17 -7.60
N PRO A 198 5.37 7.52 -7.49
CA PRO A 198 4.15 8.33 -7.51
C PRO A 198 3.40 8.28 -8.86
N THR A 199 4.09 7.97 -9.94
CA THR A 199 3.49 7.87 -11.28
C THR A 199 3.06 6.44 -11.64
N TRP A 200 3.34 5.46 -10.77
CA TRP A 200 3.16 4.05 -11.06
C TRP A 200 1.78 3.70 -11.62
N SER A 201 0.73 3.93 -10.85
CA SER A 201 -0.61 3.47 -11.18
C SER A 201 -1.24 4.21 -12.37
N VAL A 202 -0.84 5.46 -12.60
CA VAL A 202 -1.45 6.36 -13.59
C VAL A 202 -0.69 6.35 -14.92
N ILE A 203 0.64 6.15 -14.89
CA ILE A 203 1.52 6.32 -16.06
C ILE A 203 2.36 5.07 -16.31
N ASP A 204 3.20 4.67 -15.35
CA ASP A 204 4.22 3.66 -15.62
C ASP A 204 3.63 2.25 -15.80
N MET A 205 2.65 1.87 -14.99
CA MET A 205 1.95 0.59 -15.15
C MET A 205 1.22 0.50 -16.50
N PRO A 206 0.39 1.47 -16.93
CA PRO A 206 -0.18 1.45 -18.26
C PRO A 206 0.84 1.36 -19.40
N ILE A 207 1.98 2.04 -19.28
CA ILE A 207 3.07 1.94 -20.25
C ILE A 207 3.67 0.54 -20.29
N GLN A 208 3.94 -0.06 -19.11
CA GLN A 208 4.48 -1.42 -19.03
C GLN A 208 3.50 -2.45 -19.57
N VAL A 209 2.22 -2.34 -19.21
CA VAL A 209 1.16 -3.21 -19.74
C VAL A 209 1.09 -3.11 -21.26
N ALA A 210 1.16 -1.88 -21.82
CA ALA A 210 1.15 -1.67 -23.25
C ALA A 210 2.36 -2.34 -23.94
N LYS A 211 3.55 -2.19 -23.38
CA LYS A 211 4.77 -2.85 -23.88
C LYS A 211 4.65 -4.37 -23.86
N ASP A 212 4.23 -4.94 -22.74
CA ASP A 212 4.11 -6.38 -22.53
C ASP A 212 3.07 -7.02 -23.47
N LYS A 213 1.99 -6.29 -23.78
CA LYS A 213 0.92 -6.73 -24.66
C LYS A 213 1.15 -6.35 -26.14
N GLY A 214 2.15 -5.53 -26.43
CA GLY A 214 2.41 -4.99 -27.77
C GLY A 214 1.41 -3.92 -28.22
N ASN A 215 0.66 -3.31 -27.30
CA ASN A 215 -0.31 -2.25 -27.55
C ASN A 215 0.41 -0.97 -28.01
N LYS A 216 -0.17 -0.25 -28.97
CA LYS A 216 0.42 0.95 -29.57
C LYS A 216 -0.23 2.24 -29.11
N LYS A 217 -1.47 2.16 -28.62
CA LYS A 217 -2.24 3.33 -28.20
C LYS A 217 -3.01 3.04 -26.90
N VAL A 218 -2.85 3.95 -25.95
CA VAL A 218 -3.55 3.93 -24.65
C VAL A 218 -4.46 5.14 -24.55
N THR A 219 -5.73 4.93 -24.24
CA THR A 219 -6.64 6.01 -23.81
C THR A 219 -6.81 5.97 -22.30
N ALA A 220 -6.40 7.04 -21.62
CA ALA A 220 -6.66 7.23 -20.20
C ALA A 220 -8.07 7.80 -20.00
N ILE A 221 -8.94 7.06 -19.32
CA ILE A 221 -10.29 7.47 -18.92
C ILE A 221 -10.19 8.01 -17.50
N VAL A 222 -10.28 9.32 -17.34
CA VAL A 222 -9.98 10.00 -16.07
C VAL A 222 -11.20 10.79 -15.58
N ILE A 223 -11.52 10.61 -14.30
CA ILE A 223 -12.52 11.44 -13.63
C ILE A 223 -12.06 12.91 -13.65
N ASP A 224 -12.93 13.80 -14.08
CA ASP A 224 -12.61 15.23 -14.26
C ASP A 224 -12.61 15.97 -12.91
N VAL A 225 -11.55 15.73 -12.12
CA VAL A 225 -11.26 16.44 -10.87
C VAL A 225 -9.78 16.85 -10.87
N PRO A 226 -9.41 18.01 -10.28
CA PRO A 226 -8.04 18.54 -10.34
C PRO A 226 -6.96 17.52 -9.91
N ALA A 227 -7.18 16.81 -8.81
CA ALA A 227 -6.24 15.84 -8.27
C ALA A 227 -5.94 14.67 -9.23
N ALA A 228 -6.91 14.22 -10.05
CA ALA A 228 -6.70 13.14 -11.02
C ALA A 228 -6.11 13.64 -12.34
N LEU A 229 -6.36 14.90 -12.69
CA LEU A 229 -6.01 15.44 -14.01
C LEU A 229 -4.57 15.89 -14.13
N HIS A 230 -3.92 16.37 -13.06
CA HIS A 230 -2.55 16.89 -13.16
C HIS A 230 -1.59 15.87 -13.78
N SER A 231 -1.49 14.68 -13.21
CA SER A 231 -0.63 13.62 -13.74
C SER A 231 -1.00 13.19 -15.15
N ALA A 232 -2.31 13.10 -15.45
CA ALA A 232 -2.79 12.63 -16.76
C ALA A 232 -2.63 13.67 -17.87
N GLN A 233 -2.67 14.97 -17.57
CA GLN A 233 -2.58 16.06 -18.55
C GLN A 233 -1.15 16.54 -18.77
N GLU A 234 -0.36 16.66 -17.72
CA GLU A 234 0.93 17.32 -17.74
C GLU A 234 2.09 16.34 -17.73
N VAL A 235 2.00 15.28 -16.93
CA VAL A 235 3.10 14.34 -16.72
C VAL A 235 3.06 13.17 -17.70
N ALA A 236 1.87 12.62 -17.99
CA ALA A 236 1.73 11.43 -18.82
C ALA A 236 2.15 11.64 -20.30
N PRO A 237 1.76 12.70 -21.00
CA PRO A 237 2.02 12.79 -22.44
C PRO A 237 3.51 12.66 -22.83
N PRO A 238 4.46 13.36 -22.21
CA PRO A 238 5.88 13.20 -22.56
C PRO A 238 6.44 11.81 -22.21
N LEU A 239 5.93 11.15 -21.17
CA LEU A 239 6.39 9.81 -20.78
C LEU A 239 5.88 8.73 -21.74
N PHE A 240 4.63 8.79 -22.17
CA PHE A 240 4.08 7.92 -23.22
C PHE A 240 4.78 8.14 -24.57
N GLN A 241 5.04 9.40 -24.93
CA GLN A 241 5.82 9.74 -26.15
C GLN A 241 7.22 9.13 -26.08
N LYS A 242 7.93 9.26 -24.95
CA LYS A 242 9.26 8.66 -24.73
C LYS A 242 9.21 7.13 -24.83
N ALA A 243 8.10 6.53 -24.40
CA ALA A 243 7.86 5.08 -24.50
C ALA A 243 7.50 4.61 -25.92
N GLY A 244 7.24 5.52 -26.86
CA GLY A 244 6.79 5.19 -28.21
C GLY A 244 5.35 4.69 -28.28
N ILE A 245 4.50 5.07 -27.31
CA ILE A 245 3.10 4.66 -27.20
C ILE A 245 2.22 5.89 -27.37
N GLY A 246 1.21 5.79 -28.26
CA GLY A 246 0.20 6.83 -28.44
C GLY A 246 -0.62 7.03 -27.16
N TYR A 247 -0.84 8.28 -26.77
CA TYR A 247 -1.60 8.62 -25.57
C TYR A 247 -2.77 9.52 -25.91
N GLU A 248 -3.93 9.20 -25.37
CA GLU A 248 -5.13 10.03 -25.47
C GLU A 248 -5.78 10.16 -24.11
N LEU A 249 -6.19 11.36 -23.74
CA LEU A 249 -6.87 11.63 -22.48
C LEU A 249 -8.36 11.86 -22.72
N LEU A 250 -9.19 11.01 -22.14
CA LEU A 250 -10.65 11.16 -22.12
C LEU A 250 -11.09 11.56 -20.72
N ARG A 251 -11.48 12.83 -20.57
CA ARG A 251 -11.98 13.40 -19.30
C ARG A 251 -13.47 13.20 -19.21
N ILE A 252 -13.97 12.69 -18.10
CA ILE A 252 -15.41 12.47 -17.87
C ILE A 252 -15.82 13.06 -16.52
N ALA A 253 -16.88 13.86 -16.52
CA ALA A 253 -17.36 14.51 -15.31
C ALA A 253 -17.76 13.50 -14.23
N PRO A 254 -17.49 13.79 -12.91
CA PRO A 254 -17.98 12.98 -11.80
C PRO A 254 -19.50 12.79 -11.88
N GLY A 255 -19.98 11.60 -11.49
CA GLY A 255 -21.42 11.29 -11.50
C GLY A 255 -22.02 10.98 -12.86
N THR A 256 -21.22 10.88 -13.93
CA THR A 256 -21.72 10.40 -15.24
C THR A 256 -22.08 8.93 -15.14
N ALA A 257 -23.37 8.64 -15.15
CA ALA A 257 -23.90 7.27 -14.96
C ALA A 257 -23.77 6.41 -16.22
N ASP A 258 -24.03 7.00 -17.40
CA ASP A 258 -23.88 6.32 -18.70
C ASP A 258 -22.70 6.91 -19.47
N MET A 259 -21.66 6.13 -19.61
CA MET A 259 -20.44 6.50 -20.34
C MET A 259 -20.36 5.85 -21.73
N THR A 260 -21.43 5.18 -22.18
CA THR A 260 -21.45 4.50 -23.48
C THR A 260 -21.06 5.40 -24.65
N PRO A 261 -21.54 6.66 -24.77
CA PRO A 261 -21.13 7.56 -25.85
C PRO A 261 -19.61 7.86 -25.87
N GLN A 262 -19.03 8.03 -24.68
CA GLN A 262 -17.58 8.27 -24.54
C GLN A 262 -16.77 7.01 -24.89
N MET A 263 -17.25 5.84 -24.51
CA MET A 263 -16.59 4.56 -24.83
C MET A 263 -16.65 4.25 -26.34
N GLN A 264 -17.69 4.69 -27.06
CA GLN A 264 -17.75 4.60 -28.52
C GLN A 264 -16.62 5.37 -29.19
N GLN A 265 -16.22 6.52 -28.64
CA GLN A 265 -15.08 7.28 -29.16
C GLN A 265 -13.77 6.47 -29.05
N ILE A 266 -13.58 5.72 -27.96
CA ILE A 266 -12.38 4.89 -27.73
C ILE A 266 -12.29 3.79 -28.80
N VAL A 267 -13.40 3.13 -29.10
CA VAL A 267 -13.45 2.12 -30.17
C VAL A 267 -13.18 2.78 -31.53
N GLY A 268 -13.75 3.94 -31.77
CA GLY A 268 -13.60 4.69 -33.03
C GLY A 268 -12.20 5.24 -33.28
N ASN A 269 -11.45 5.56 -32.20
CA ASN A 269 -10.10 6.11 -32.30
C ASN A 269 -8.99 5.04 -32.39
N GLY A 270 -9.35 3.75 -32.31
CA GLY A 270 -8.42 2.63 -32.45
C GLY A 270 -7.50 2.42 -31.25
N SER A 271 -7.96 2.67 -30.01
CA SER A 271 -7.20 2.37 -28.80
C SER A 271 -7.09 0.87 -28.59
N ASP A 272 -5.87 0.38 -28.37
CA ASP A 272 -5.57 -1.02 -28.04
C ASP A 272 -5.75 -1.30 -26.54
N GLN A 273 -5.62 -0.25 -25.72
CA GLN A 273 -5.68 -0.31 -24.27
C GLN A 273 -6.39 0.91 -23.70
N VAL A 274 -7.09 0.70 -22.62
CA VAL A 274 -7.62 1.77 -21.76
C VAL A 274 -7.01 1.69 -20.37
N SER A 275 -6.85 2.86 -19.73
CA SER A 275 -6.46 2.96 -18.33
C SER A 275 -7.49 3.81 -17.59
N ILE A 276 -8.14 3.23 -16.54
CA ILE A 276 -9.24 3.87 -15.84
C ILE A 276 -8.74 4.45 -14.50
N ILE A 277 -9.00 5.74 -14.30
CA ILE A 277 -8.57 6.50 -13.12
C ILE A 277 -9.78 7.23 -12.54
N GLY A 278 -10.26 6.76 -11.39
CA GLY A 278 -11.41 7.32 -10.70
C GLY A 278 -11.78 6.53 -9.45
N ASN A 279 -12.88 6.92 -8.80
CA ASN A 279 -13.44 6.13 -7.70
C ASN A 279 -14.26 4.93 -8.25
N ASP A 280 -14.72 4.08 -7.37
CA ASP A 280 -15.45 2.85 -7.72
C ASP A 280 -16.70 3.11 -8.58
N SER A 281 -17.54 4.09 -8.24
CA SER A 281 -18.74 4.41 -9.00
C SER A 281 -18.43 4.89 -10.43
N PHE A 282 -17.39 5.68 -10.59
CA PHE A 282 -16.88 6.11 -11.90
C PHE A 282 -16.37 4.92 -12.71
N CYS A 283 -15.57 4.07 -12.08
CA CYS A 283 -14.99 2.90 -12.73
C CYS A 283 -16.06 1.88 -13.15
N ILE A 284 -17.10 1.67 -12.31
CA ILE A 284 -18.25 0.82 -12.65
C ILE A 284 -18.92 1.32 -13.94
N SER A 285 -19.16 2.64 -14.05
CA SER A 285 -19.79 3.23 -15.24
C SER A 285 -18.90 3.10 -16.48
N ALA A 286 -17.58 3.32 -16.33
CA ALA A 286 -16.62 3.20 -17.44
C ALA A 286 -16.50 1.74 -17.93
N ILE A 287 -16.36 0.76 -17.01
CA ILE A 287 -16.24 -0.67 -17.35
C ILE A 287 -17.52 -1.17 -18.01
N ASN A 288 -18.69 -0.81 -17.49
CA ASN A 288 -19.97 -1.18 -18.11
C ASN A 288 -20.17 -0.53 -19.49
N GLY A 289 -19.73 0.72 -19.66
CA GLY A 289 -19.72 1.41 -20.95
C GLY A 289 -18.81 0.70 -21.96
N LEU A 290 -17.59 0.34 -21.60
CA LEU A 290 -16.66 -0.43 -22.43
C LEU A 290 -17.25 -1.77 -22.88
N ARG A 291 -17.89 -2.46 -21.94
CA ARG A 291 -18.62 -3.72 -22.23
C ARG A 291 -19.75 -3.49 -23.23
N ALA A 292 -20.55 -2.43 -23.02
CA ALA A 292 -21.71 -2.13 -23.87
C ALA A 292 -21.32 -1.86 -25.33
N VAL A 293 -20.14 -1.26 -25.55
CA VAL A 293 -19.61 -1.01 -26.92
C VAL A 293 -18.77 -2.17 -27.48
N GLY A 294 -18.64 -3.28 -26.71
CA GLY A 294 -17.87 -4.45 -27.15
C GLY A 294 -16.36 -4.22 -27.23
N PHE A 295 -15.80 -3.38 -26.36
CA PHE A 295 -14.35 -3.17 -26.32
C PHE A 295 -13.63 -4.47 -25.94
N THR A 296 -12.68 -4.90 -26.78
CA THR A 296 -11.92 -6.16 -26.59
C THR A 296 -10.44 -5.93 -26.29
N GLY A 297 -10.01 -4.66 -26.22
CA GLY A 297 -8.63 -4.30 -25.90
C GLY A 297 -8.28 -4.55 -24.41
N THR A 298 -7.05 -4.25 -24.06
CA THR A 298 -6.58 -4.37 -22.69
C THR A 298 -7.22 -3.31 -21.78
N ILE A 299 -7.73 -3.71 -20.63
CA ILE A 299 -8.23 -2.77 -19.60
C ILE A 299 -7.27 -2.79 -18.42
N SER A 300 -6.74 -1.64 -18.08
CA SER A 300 -6.00 -1.41 -16.85
C SER A 300 -6.73 -0.39 -15.96
N ALA A 301 -6.53 -0.46 -14.65
CA ALA A 301 -7.18 0.43 -13.71
C ALA A 301 -6.33 0.64 -12.45
N ILE A 302 -6.58 1.73 -11.73
CA ILE A 302 -6.05 1.92 -10.39
C ILE A 302 -6.80 1.05 -9.37
N SER A 303 -6.17 0.74 -8.23
CA SER A 303 -6.75 -0.15 -7.21
C SER A 303 -8.10 0.31 -6.68
N GLN A 304 -8.33 1.61 -6.56
CA GLN A 304 -9.59 2.21 -6.12
C GLN A 304 -10.79 1.88 -7.02
N CYS A 305 -10.54 1.47 -8.26
CA CYS A 305 -11.60 1.01 -9.17
C CYS A 305 -12.22 -0.33 -8.76
N ILE A 306 -11.51 -1.17 -8.00
CA ILE A 306 -11.90 -2.56 -7.76
C ILE A 306 -12.26 -2.77 -6.29
N THR A 307 -13.47 -2.40 -5.94
CA THR A 307 -14.06 -2.58 -4.61
C THR A 307 -15.09 -3.72 -4.63
N ASP A 308 -15.66 -4.02 -3.48
CA ASP A 308 -16.80 -4.95 -3.39
C ASP A 308 -18.05 -4.43 -4.15
N ALA A 309 -18.20 -3.10 -4.21
CA ALA A 309 -19.26 -2.50 -5.03
C ALA A 309 -19.06 -2.79 -6.51
N THR A 310 -17.82 -2.67 -6.99
CA THR A 310 -17.46 -2.99 -8.38
C THR A 310 -17.70 -4.47 -8.70
N ARG A 311 -17.26 -5.38 -7.82
CA ARG A 311 -17.46 -6.83 -7.99
C ARG A 311 -18.92 -7.24 -8.00
N LYS A 312 -19.79 -6.49 -7.30
CA LYS A 312 -21.24 -6.71 -7.31
C LYS A 312 -21.92 -6.13 -8.55
N ALA A 313 -21.43 -4.99 -9.06
CA ALA A 313 -22.08 -4.24 -10.13
C ALA A 313 -21.61 -4.65 -11.55
N VAL A 314 -20.43 -5.24 -11.66
CA VAL A 314 -19.82 -5.62 -12.95
C VAL A 314 -19.72 -7.15 -13.03
N PRO A 315 -20.16 -7.79 -14.13
CA PRO A 315 -20.01 -9.23 -14.30
C PRO A 315 -18.53 -9.65 -14.20
N GLY A 316 -18.26 -10.74 -13.50
CA GLY A 316 -16.90 -11.25 -13.29
C GLY A 316 -16.17 -11.53 -14.61
N SER A 317 -16.87 -12.04 -15.62
CA SER A 317 -16.30 -12.22 -16.98
C SER A 317 -15.85 -10.92 -17.67
N THR A 318 -16.32 -9.77 -17.20
CA THR A 318 -15.84 -8.45 -17.67
C THR A 318 -14.63 -7.98 -16.88
N LEU A 319 -14.53 -8.36 -15.61
CA LEU A 319 -13.39 -8.04 -14.75
C LEU A 319 -12.20 -8.97 -15.01
N GLU A 320 -12.44 -10.19 -15.46
CA GLU A 320 -11.41 -11.18 -15.75
C GLU A 320 -10.38 -10.65 -16.75
N GLY A 321 -9.10 -10.76 -16.40
CA GLY A 321 -8.01 -10.32 -17.24
C GLY A 321 -7.67 -8.83 -17.15
N MET A 322 -8.47 -8.02 -16.45
CA MET A 322 -8.11 -6.63 -16.17
C MET A 322 -6.81 -6.56 -15.34
N VAL A 323 -5.93 -5.62 -15.69
CA VAL A 323 -4.70 -5.36 -14.95
C VAL A 323 -4.91 -4.21 -13.99
N VAL A 324 -4.67 -4.44 -12.71
CA VAL A 324 -4.93 -3.45 -11.65
C VAL A 324 -3.65 -3.14 -10.89
N SER A 325 -3.36 -1.88 -10.64
CA SER A 325 -2.24 -1.48 -9.80
C SER A 325 -2.44 -1.97 -8.36
N ALA A 326 -1.35 -2.31 -7.70
CA ALA A 326 -1.37 -2.69 -6.29
C ALA A 326 -0.25 -2.00 -5.53
N THR A 327 -0.50 -1.67 -4.27
CA THR A 327 0.48 -1.07 -3.36
C THR A 327 1.24 -2.16 -2.59
N ALA A 328 0.55 -3.24 -2.25
CA ALA A 328 1.11 -4.36 -1.50
C ALA A 328 0.60 -5.70 -2.07
N PRO A 329 1.38 -6.78 -1.95
CA PRO A 329 1.00 -8.11 -2.45
C PRO A 329 0.10 -8.82 -1.43
N LEU A 330 -1.13 -8.35 -1.26
CA LEU A 330 -2.10 -8.94 -0.34
C LEU A 330 -2.51 -10.35 -0.82
N GLY A 331 -2.62 -11.28 0.10
CA GLY A 331 -3.04 -12.65 -0.16
C GLY A 331 -2.20 -13.68 0.60
N PRO A 332 -2.81 -14.79 1.06
CA PRO A 332 -2.18 -15.74 1.98
C PRO A 332 -0.96 -16.46 1.36
N ASP A 333 -0.92 -16.58 0.04
CA ASP A 333 0.15 -17.28 -0.68
C ASP A 333 1.38 -16.40 -0.95
N SER A 334 1.28 -15.08 -0.72
CA SER A 334 2.41 -14.17 -0.89
C SER A 334 3.47 -14.41 0.20
N PRO A 335 4.74 -14.65 -0.14
CA PRO A 335 5.83 -14.75 0.85
C PRO A 335 5.92 -13.50 1.74
N SER A 336 5.72 -12.32 1.16
CA SER A 336 5.70 -11.05 1.88
C SER A 336 4.57 -10.99 2.91
N MET A 337 3.38 -11.45 2.54
CA MET A 337 2.23 -11.49 3.45
C MET A 337 2.45 -12.51 4.57
N ARG A 338 3.05 -13.67 4.27
CA ARG A 338 3.38 -14.66 5.32
C ARG A 338 4.36 -14.12 6.36
N LEU A 339 5.43 -13.43 5.91
CA LEU A 339 6.37 -12.78 6.83
C LEU A 339 5.67 -11.72 7.69
N TYR A 340 4.89 -10.82 7.07
CA TYR A 340 4.13 -9.79 7.78
C TYR A 340 3.17 -10.40 8.81
N THR A 341 2.40 -11.43 8.40
CA THR A 341 1.50 -12.16 9.31
C THR A 341 2.25 -12.75 10.49
N GLN A 342 3.38 -13.43 10.24
CA GLN A 342 4.17 -14.04 11.31
C GLN A 342 4.74 -12.99 12.29
N VAL A 343 5.19 -11.84 11.79
CA VAL A 343 5.66 -10.73 12.64
C VAL A 343 4.49 -10.18 13.45
N ALA A 344 3.33 -9.95 12.84
CA ALA A 344 2.15 -9.43 13.52
C ALA A 344 1.63 -10.38 14.62
N GLU A 345 1.60 -11.69 14.34
CA GLU A 345 1.14 -12.71 15.30
C GLU A 345 2.13 -12.92 16.46
N THR A 346 3.44 -12.82 16.17
CA THR A 346 4.47 -13.08 17.21
C THR A 346 4.70 -11.86 18.11
N TYR A 347 4.73 -10.66 17.55
CA TYR A 347 5.16 -9.44 18.22
C TYR A 347 4.05 -8.40 18.43
N GLY A 348 2.96 -8.53 17.66
CA GLY A 348 1.86 -7.57 17.67
C GLY A 348 0.71 -7.98 18.60
N LYS A 349 -0.20 -7.04 18.78
CA LYS A 349 -1.49 -7.26 19.44
C LYS A 349 -2.54 -6.44 18.70
N ASP A 350 -3.70 -7.06 18.44
CA ASP A 350 -4.85 -6.40 17.82
C ASP A 350 -4.51 -5.77 16.45
N ILE A 351 -3.65 -6.43 15.66
CA ILE A 351 -3.29 -6.01 14.29
C ILE A 351 -4.31 -6.60 13.33
N ASP A 352 -4.94 -5.75 12.54
CA ASP A 352 -5.83 -6.16 11.45
C ASP A 352 -5.00 -6.35 10.15
N LEU A 353 -4.79 -7.61 9.78
CA LEU A 353 -4.02 -8.01 8.60
C LEU A 353 -4.74 -7.72 7.26
N SER A 354 -6.03 -7.45 7.29
CA SER A 354 -6.81 -7.12 6.09
C SER A 354 -6.60 -5.67 5.63
N PHE A 355 -6.09 -4.82 6.52
CA PHE A 355 -5.80 -3.42 6.22
C PHE A 355 -4.49 -3.28 5.43
N GLN A 356 -4.59 -2.72 4.23
CA GLN A 356 -3.44 -2.49 3.35
C GLN A 356 -2.40 -1.56 4.00
N ASP A 357 -2.85 -0.57 4.76
CA ASP A 357 -1.98 0.43 5.41
C ASP A 357 -1.01 -0.23 6.39
N GLY A 358 -1.44 -1.28 7.12
CA GLY A 358 -0.55 -2.06 7.97
C GLY A 358 0.61 -2.69 7.19
N MET A 359 0.35 -3.28 6.02
CA MET A 359 1.41 -3.82 5.18
C MET A 359 2.34 -2.71 4.65
N ILE A 360 1.81 -1.54 4.33
CA ILE A 360 2.61 -0.37 3.95
C ILE A 360 3.53 0.05 5.10
N MET A 361 3.00 0.13 6.32
CA MET A 361 3.82 0.48 7.49
C MET A 361 4.90 -0.56 7.79
N PHE A 362 4.59 -1.85 7.58
CA PHE A 362 5.59 -2.92 7.64
C PHE A 362 6.71 -2.69 6.61
N MET A 363 6.35 -2.39 5.34
CA MET A 363 7.33 -2.11 4.30
C MET A 363 8.21 -0.90 4.63
N ILE A 364 7.62 0.18 5.15
CA ILE A 364 8.37 1.39 5.56
C ILE A 364 9.37 1.04 6.65
N THR A 365 8.91 0.36 7.71
CA THR A 365 9.73 0.07 8.90
C THR A 365 10.83 -0.94 8.60
N ALA A 366 10.49 -2.05 7.94
CA ALA A 366 11.46 -3.08 7.56
C ALA A 366 12.37 -2.62 6.42
N GLY A 367 11.85 -1.84 5.45
CA GLY A 367 12.64 -1.24 4.39
C GLY A 367 13.65 -0.23 4.90
N PHE A 368 13.27 0.59 5.89
CA PHE A 368 14.20 1.50 6.54
C PHE A 368 15.35 0.75 7.19
N GLN A 369 15.07 -0.26 8.03
CA GLN A 369 16.13 -1.05 8.66
C GLN A 369 17.02 -1.75 7.63
N LYS A 370 16.46 -2.29 6.58
CA LYS A 370 17.22 -2.92 5.49
C LYS A 370 18.13 -1.92 4.76
N ALA A 371 17.66 -0.69 4.54
CA ALA A 371 18.45 0.36 3.89
C ALA A 371 19.65 0.81 4.73
N VAL A 372 19.58 0.65 6.04
CA VAL A 372 20.66 1.02 6.99
C VAL A 372 21.33 -0.19 7.65
N GLU A 373 21.12 -1.42 7.14
CA GLU A 373 21.67 -2.64 7.76
C GLU A 373 23.21 -2.62 7.93
N ASN A 374 23.90 -1.90 7.04
CA ASN A 374 25.36 -1.77 7.05
C ASN A 374 25.86 -0.51 7.78
N ILE A 375 24.97 0.17 8.55
CA ILE A 375 25.39 1.36 9.31
C ILE A 375 26.43 1.01 10.36
N SER A 376 27.44 1.83 10.49
CA SER A 376 28.53 1.65 11.46
C SER A 376 28.97 2.99 12.05
N GLY A 377 29.55 2.97 13.24
CA GLY A 377 29.95 4.16 13.98
C GLY A 377 28.76 4.85 14.65
N ASP A 378 28.83 6.16 14.82
CA ASP A 378 27.79 6.95 15.49
C ASP A 378 26.52 7.01 14.64
N ILE A 379 25.38 6.67 15.25
CA ILE A 379 24.07 6.72 14.59
C ILE A 379 23.51 8.12 14.74
N THR A 380 23.61 8.90 13.67
CA THR A 380 23.14 10.30 13.58
C THR A 380 22.25 10.46 12.34
N PRO A 381 21.44 11.52 12.24
CA PRO A 381 20.67 11.80 11.02
C PRO A 381 21.55 11.79 9.75
N ALA A 382 22.75 12.35 9.82
CA ALA A 382 23.68 12.42 8.68
C ALA A 382 24.22 11.04 8.28
N THR A 383 24.61 10.19 9.25
CA THR A 383 25.09 8.83 8.97
C THR A 383 23.99 7.93 8.44
N ILE A 384 22.75 8.06 8.94
CA ILE A 384 21.58 7.36 8.39
C ILE A 384 21.34 7.77 6.93
N ALA A 385 21.24 9.07 6.65
CA ALA A 385 21.01 9.55 5.29
C ALA A 385 22.11 9.10 4.31
N SER A 386 23.37 9.15 4.72
CA SER A 386 24.50 8.71 3.87
C SER A 386 24.50 7.20 3.64
N THR A 387 24.14 6.39 4.66
CA THR A 387 24.05 4.94 4.54
C THR A 387 22.92 4.53 3.60
N ILE A 388 21.73 5.15 3.73
CA ILE A 388 20.61 4.91 2.82
C ILE A 388 21.00 5.23 1.38
N LYS A 389 21.68 6.35 1.13
CA LYS A 389 22.12 6.73 -0.23
C LYS A 389 23.19 5.81 -0.81
N ALA A 390 24.00 5.20 0.04
CA ALA A 390 25.07 4.29 -0.36
C ALA A 390 24.62 2.83 -0.50
N MET A 391 23.37 2.52 -0.17
CA MET A 391 22.86 1.14 -0.25
C MET A 391 22.91 0.59 -1.67
N GLU A 392 23.18 -0.70 -1.79
CA GLU A 392 23.02 -1.42 -3.06
C GLU A 392 21.53 -1.71 -3.31
N GLU A 393 21.19 -1.91 -4.60
CA GLU A 393 19.83 -2.31 -4.95
C GLU A 393 19.49 -3.66 -4.33
N THR A 394 18.38 -3.73 -3.61
CA THR A 394 17.93 -4.92 -2.91
C THR A 394 16.41 -5.07 -2.97
N ASP A 395 15.89 -6.22 -2.55
CA ASP A 395 14.45 -6.44 -2.44
C ASP A 395 13.86 -5.60 -1.30
N LEU A 396 12.77 -4.91 -1.57
CA LEU A 396 12.00 -4.20 -0.54
C LEU A 396 11.28 -5.24 0.34
N PRO A 397 11.59 -5.31 1.65
CA PRO A 397 10.88 -6.20 2.56
C PRO A 397 9.37 -5.94 2.52
N GLY A 398 8.57 -7.00 2.31
CA GLY A 398 7.13 -6.84 2.16
C GLY A 398 6.66 -6.38 0.76
N GLY A 399 7.56 -5.95 -0.10
CA GLY A 399 7.25 -5.37 -1.41
C GLY A 399 6.93 -6.35 -2.53
N GLY A 400 6.84 -7.66 -2.26
CA GLY A 400 6.46 -8.65 -3.28
C GLY A 400 7.44 -8.79 -4.45
N GLY A 401 8.73 -8.50 -4.23
CA GLY A 401 9.79 -8.54 -5.25
C GLY A 401 10.11 -7.18 -5.88
N ILE A 402 9.53 -6.10 -5.39
CA ILE A 402 9.96 -4.75 -5.76
C ILE A 402 11.41 -4.57 -5.31
N LYS A 403 12.27 -4.12 -6.23
CA LYS A 403 13.64 -3.68 -5.94
C LYS A 403 13.64 -2.21 -5.57
N TYR A 404 14.50 -1.84 -4.63
CA TYR A 404 14.68 -0.43 -4.26
C TYR A 404 16.15 -0.09 -4.02
N ARG A 405 16.50 1.17 -4.34
CA ARG A 405 17.79 1.81 -4.10
C ARG A 405 17.57 3.30 -3.95
N CYS A 406 18.01 3.88 -2.85
CA CYS A 406 17.71 5.27 -2.50
C CYS A 406 18.86 6.24 -2.80
N ASN A 407 19.51 6.09 -3.95
CA ASN A 407 20.67 6.90 -4.37
C ASN A 407 20.30 8.18 -5.15
N GLY A 408 18.99 8.44 -5.37
CA GLY A 408 18.50 9.60 -6.13
C GLY A 408 18.43 9.41 -7.64
N GLU A 409 18.77 8.23 -8.16
CA GLU A 409 18.90 7.98 -9.60
C GLU A 409 17.67 7.25 -10.20
N ALA A 410 16.74 6.78 -9.36
CA ALA A 410 15.54 6.10 -9.84
C ALA A 410 14.70 7.01 -10.75
N ILE A 411 14.38 8.20 -10.27
CA ILE A 411 13.69 9.26 -11.02
C ILE A 411 14.45 10.57 -10.80
N PRO A 412 15.31 11.02 -11.73
CA PRO A 412 16.15 12.20 -11.51
C PRO A 412 15.39 13.50 -11.19
N ALA A 413 14.13 13.64 -11.68
CA ALA A 413 13.26 14.76 -11.34
C ALA A 413 12.64 14.66 -9.93
N ALA A 414 12.73 13.50 -9.29
CA ALA A 414 12.19 13.19 -7.97
C ALA A 414 13.18 12.31 -7.18
N PRO A 415 14.34 12.87 -6.76
CA PRO A 415 15.45 12.09 -6.19
C PRO A 415 15.10 11.38 -4.88
N ALA A 416 14.02 11.74 -4.20
CA ALA A 416 13.53 10.99 -3.05
C ALA A 416 13.00 9.59 -3.40
N VAL A 417 12.64 9.33 -4.66
CA VAL A 417 12.07 8.04 -5.08
C VAL A 417 13.14 6.97 -5.13
N CYS A 418 12.88 5.86 -4.44
CA CYS A 418 13.79 4.73 -4.31
C CYS A 418 13.44 3.53 -5.22
N VAL A 419 12.37 3.59 -5.99
CA VAL A 419 11.85 2.48 -6.80
C VAL A 419 11.49 2.94 -8.21
N LEU A 420 11.66 2.05 -9.18
CA LEU A 420 11.22 2.29 -10.56
C LEU A 420 9.94 1.53 -10.88
N GLY A 421 9.91 0.26 -10.48
CA GLY A 421 8.78 -0.62 -10.70
C GLY A 421 7.66 -0.45 -9.67
N GLY A 422 6.65 -1.27 -9.82
CA GLY A 422 5.56 -1.38 -8.87
C GLY A 422 4.78 -2.67 -9.07
N LEU A 423 3.83 -2.91 -8.17
CA LEU A 423 2.99 -4.09 -8.23
C LEU A 423 1.78 -3.87 -9.14
N ALA A 424 1.45 -4.91 -9.86
CA ALA A 424 0.18 -5.05 -10.55
C ALA A 424 -0.38 -6.46 -10.32
N THR A 425 -1.68 -6.60 -10.43
CA THR A 425 -2.36 -7.90 -10.41
C THR A 425 -3.29 -8.02 -11.60
N THR A 426 -3.53 -9.24 -12.05
CA THR A 426 -4.59 -9.55 -13.01
C THR A 426 -5.78 -10.08 -12.25
N LEU A 427 -6.97 -9.63 -12.57
CA LEU A 427 -8.20 -10.08 -11.91
C LEU A 427 -8.64 -11.44 -12.47
N ASP A 428 -9.17 -12.30 -11.60
CA ASP A 428 -9.83 -13.55 -11.94
C ASP A 428 -11.30 -13.33 -12.36
N SER A 429 -12.00 -14.41 -12.68
CA SER A 429 -13.42 -14.40 -13.06
C SER A 429 -14.39 -13.97 -11.94
N LYS A 430 -13.90 -13.73 -10.73
CA LYS A 430 -14.65 -13.16 -9.60
C LYS A 430 -14.26 -11.72 -9.32
N GLY A 431 -13.35 -11.14 -10.13
CA GLY A 431 -12.77 -9.83 -9.91
C GLY A 431 -11.82 -9.76 -8.71
N GLN A 432 -11.30 -10.91 -8.26
CA GLN A 432 -10.29 -10.96 -7.20
C GLN A 432 -8.88 -10.93 -7.80
N PRO A 433 -7.89 -10.42 -7.07
CA PRO A 433 -6.49 -10.52 -7.48
C PRO A 433 -6.07 -11.99 -7.64
N ALA A 434 -5.63 -12.39 -8.85
CA ALA A 434 -5.20 -13.76 -9.10
C ALA A 434 -3.73 -13.97 -8.72
N ALA A 435 -2.83 -13.06 -9.14
CA ALA A 435 -1.42 -13.09 -8.82
C ALA A 435 -0.84 -11.67 -8.90
N TYR A 436 0.02 -11.34 -7.95
CA TYR A 436 0.77 -10.09 -7.99
C TYR A 436 2.06 -10.27 -8.77
N LYS A 437 2.40 -9.27 -9.58
CA LYS A 437 3.63 -9.22 -10.36
C LYS A 437 4.27 -7.85 -10.21
N VAL A 438 5.58 -7.84 -10.11
CA VAL A 438 6.35 -6.60 -10.26
C VAL A 438 6.53 -6.33 -11.75
N LEU A 439 6.18 -5.14 -12.19
CA LEU A 439 6.40 -4.63 -13.53
C LEU A 439 7.35 -3.44 -13.47
N GLY A 440 8.10 -3.19 -14.53
CA GLY A 440 9.00 -2.03 -14.60
C GLY A 440 10.20 -2.07 -13.67
N ASN A 441 10.51 -3.24 -13.10
CA ASN A 441 11.63 -3.43 -12.17
C ASN A 441 12.95 -3.51 -12.96
N THR A 442 13.44 -2.37 -13.40
CA THR A 442 14.74 -2.22 -14.06
C THR A 442 15.80 -1.83 -13.01
N PRO A 443 17.07 -2.25 -13.19
CA PRO A 443 18.12 -1.82 -12.27
C PRO A 443 18.21 -0.30 -12.18
N ILE A 444 18.27 0.21 -10.96
CA ILE A 444 18.52 1.64 -10.71
C ILE A 444 20.01 1.87 -10.91
N ALA A 445 20.35 2.85 -11.77
CA ALA A 445 21.73 3.22 -12.07
C ALA A 445 22.50 3.62 -10.79
N GLY A 446 23.83 3.41 -10.78
CA GLY A 446 24.64 3.83 -9.62
C GLY A 446 26.06 3.41 -9.65
#